data_77b592475ff81bd67354b28468b1c07f
#
_entry.id   77b592475ff81bd67354b28468b1c07f
#
_cell.length_a   1.000
_cell.length_b   1.000
_cell.length_c   1.000
_cell.angle_alpha   90.00
_cell.angle_beta   90.00
_cell.angle_gamma   90.00
#
_symmetry.space_group_name_H-M   'P 1'
#
loop_
_entity.id
_entity.type
_entity.pdbx_description
1 polymer ?
#
loop_
_entity_poly.entity_id
_entity_poly.type
_entity_poly.pdbx_seq_one_letter_code
_entity_poly.pdbx_strand_id
1 'polypeptide(L)'
;MQTLNPYLAVILDELDDFLSSSSVTDEYQIIKHLQAKKVPPFEHFTLASSQGLFSAHFLCMHALYHLKALYQREQKFSLTIQSVRVERAAI
;
A
#
# COMPACT_ATOMS: atom_id res chain seq x y z
N MET A 1 7.93 24.02 -3.04
CA MET A 1 7.10 23.19 -2.18
C MET A 1 6.61 21.94 -2.88
N GLN A 2 6.70 20.85 -2.21
CA GLN A 2 6.31 19.56 -2.75
C GLN A 2 4.81 19.36 -2.66
N THR A 3 4.18 19.08 -3.77
CA THR A 3 2.76 18.75 -3.76
C THR A 3 2.63 17.23 -3.68
N LEU A 4 1.95 16.76 -2.65
CA LEU A 4 1.71 15.33 -2.54
C LEU A 4 0.71 14.91 -3.59
N ASN A 5 0.94 13.72 -4.14
CA ASN A 5 -0.04 13.09 -4.99
C ASN A 5 -1.32 12.93 -4.17
N PRO A 6 -2.46 13.51 -4.60
CA PRO A 6 -3.69 13.42 -3.81
C PRO A 6 -4.15 11.98 -3.60
N TYR A 7 -3.80 11.08 -4.50
CA TYR A 7 -4.13 9.67 -4.32
C TYR A 7 -3.31 9.03 -3.22
N LEU A 8 -2.09 9.52 -3.00
CA LEU A 8 -1.20 8.90 -2.04
C LEU A 8 -1.78 8.96 -0.62
N ALA A 9 -2.34 10.09 -0.24
CA ALA A 9 -2.91 10.24 1.11
C ALA A 9 -4.04 9.23 1.33
N VAL A 10 -4.92 9.06 0.34
CA VAL A 10 -6.03 8.11 0.43
C VAL A 10 -5.49 6.69 0.48
N ILE A 11 -4.48 6.39 -0.33
CA ILE A 11 -3.88 5.06 -0.35
C ILE A 11 -3.26 4.74 1.01
N LEU A 12 -2.53 5.69 1.60
CA LEU A 12 -1.89 5.48 2.90
C LEU A 12 -2.91 5.24 4.00
N ASP A 13 -4.00 5.99 4.00
CA ASP A 13 -5.06 5.80 4.98
C ASP A 13 -5.67 4.41 4.85
N GLU A 14 -5.91 3.97 3.63
CA GLU A 14 -6.52 2.67 3.40
C GLU A 14 -5.56 1.54 3.76
N LEU A 15 -4.27 1.72 3.49
CA LEU A 15 -3.25 0.74 3.87
C LEU A 15 -3.16 0.62 5.39
N ASP A 16 -3.16 1.74 6.09
CA ASP A 16 -3.10 1.74 7.55
C ASP A 16 -4.30 1.01 8.12
N ASP A 17 -5.48 1.26 7.58
CA ASP A 17 -6.69 0.62 8.02
C ASP A 17 -6.67 -0.88 7.73
N PHE A 18 -6.23 -1.27 6.54
CA PHE A 18 -6.17 -2.68 6.16
C PHE A 18 -5.19 -3.44 7.04
N LEU A 19 -4.02 -2.85 7.32
CA LEU A 19 -3.00 -3.51 8.13
C LEU A 19 -3.39 -3.62 9.59
N SER A 20 -4.34 -2.83 10.05
CA SER A 20 -4.82 -2.94 11.43
C SER A 20 -5.61 -4.22 11.67
N SER A 21 -6.20 -4.78 10.62
CA SER A 21 -6.92 -6.06 10.72
C SER A 21 -6.20 -7.21 10.04
N SER A 22 -5.16 -6.91 9.23
CA SER A 22 -4.40 -7.92 8.49
C SER A 22 -2.93 -7.58 8.60
N SER A 23 -2.35 -7.80 9.77
CA SER A 23 -0.98 -7.38 10.05
C SER A 23 0.06 -8.18 9.28
N VAL A 24 -0.29 -9.36 8.80
CA VAL A 24 0.56 -10.16 7.91
C VAL A 24 -0.21 -10.41 6.64
N THR A 25 0.32 -9.92 5.53
CA THR A 25 -0.39 -10.00 4.26
C THR A 25 0.64 -10.04 3.13
N ASP A 26 0.17 -9.89 1.91
CA ASP A 26 1.06 -9.80 0.76
C ASP A 26 0.53 -8.74 -0.20
N GLU A 27 1.39 -8.40 -1.16
CA GLU A 27 1.10 -7.33 -2.11
C GLU A 27 -0.19 -7.58 -2.89
N TYR A 28 -0.41 -8.82 -3.33
CA TYR A 28 -1.59 -9.13 -4.12
C TYR A 28 -2.87 -8.89 -3.33
N GLN A 29 -2.89 -9.32 -2.06
CA GLN A 29 -4.03 -9.09 -1.17
C GLN A 29 -4.30 -7.61 -0.99
N ILE A 30 -3.23 -6.83 -0.83
CA ILE A 30 -3.35 -5.39 -0.67
C ILE A 30 -3.95 -4.75 -1.92
N ILE A 31 -3.43 -5.12 -3.10
CA ILE A 31 -3.93 -4.56 -4.35
C ILE A 31 -5.41 -4.90 -4.54
N LYS A 32 -5.79 -6.16 -4.27
CA LYS A 32 -7.18 -6.57 -4.39
C LYS A 32 -8.08 -5.78 -3.43
N HIS A 33 -7.59 -5.54 -2.22
CA HIS A 33 -8.34 -4.74 -1.25
C HIS A 33 -8.54 -3.32 -1.75
N LEU A 34 -7.47 -2.71 -2.26
CA LEU A 34 -7.55 -1.34 -2.77
C LEU A 34 -8.50 -1.24 -3.95
N GLN A 35 -8.54 -2.26 -4.80
CA GLN A 35 -9.49 -2.30 -5.92
C GLN A 35 -10.93 -2.45 -5.42
N ALA A 36 -11.13 -3.32 -4.44
CA ALA A 36 -12.47 -3.54 -3.89
C ALA A 36 -13.02 -2.28 -3.23
N LYS A 37 -12.14 -1.49 -2.63
CA LYS A 37 -12.53 -0.22 -2.01
C LYS A 37 -12.57 0.92 -3.00
N LYS A 38 -12.26 0.66 -4.26
CA LYS A 38 -12.25 1.66 -5.33
C LYS A 38 -11.35 2.83 -5.00
N VAL A 39 -10.18 2.52 -4.44
CA VAL A 39 -9.18 3.54 -4.13
C VAL A 39 -8.47 3.93 -5.41
N PRO A 40 -8.55 5.22 -5.83
CA PRO A 40 -7.90 5.60 -7.09
C PRO A 40 -6.38 5.57 -6.96
N PRO A 41 -5.66 5.25 -7.99
CA PRO A 41 -6.13 4.80 -9.31
C PRO A 41 -6.23 3.28 -9.44
N PHE A 42 -6.16 2.53 -8.33
CA PHE A 42 -6.12 1.06 -8.38
C PHE A 42 -7.35 0.46 -9.05
N GLU A 43 -8.50 1.09 -8.90
CA GLU A 43 -9.73 0.59 -9.49
C GLU A 43 -9.67 0.55 -11.01
N HIS A 44 -8.77 1.33 -11.61
CA HIS A 44 -8.65 1.41 -13.07
C HIS A 44 -7.58 0.49 -13.62
N PHE A 45 -6.79 -0.17 -12.78
CA PHE A 45 -5.74 -1.06 -13.26
C PHE A 45 -6.32 -2.43 -13.59
N THR A 46 -5.99 -2.92 -14.78
CA THR A 46 -6.39 -4.26 -15.20
C THR A 46 -5.27 -5.22 -14.83
N LEU A 47 -5.51 -6.07 -13.85
CA LEU A 47 -4.47 -7.00 -13.39
C LEU A 47 -4.22 -8.13 -14.38
N ALA A 48 -5.11 -8.29 -15.35
CA ALA A 48 -4.93 -9.32 -16.38
C ALA A 48 -3.88 -8.94 -17.42
N SER A 49 -3.52 -7.67 -17.52
CA SER A 49 -2.48 -7.23 -18.46
C SER A 49 -1.18 -7.00 -17.74
N SER A 50 -0.07 -7.20 -18.44
CA SER A 50 1.25 -6.96 -17.86
C SER A 50 1.42 -5.52 -17.42
N GLN A 51 0.95 -4.59 -18.25
CA GLN A 51 1.08 -3.17 -17.94
C GLN A 51 0.27 -2.78 -16.72
N GLY A 52 -0.96 -3.26 -16.62
CA GLY A 52 -1.82 -2.95 -15.49
C GLY A 52 -1.28 -3.56 -14.21
N LEU A 53 -0.81 -4.79 -14.28
CA LEU A 53 -0.22 -5.45 -13.13
C LEU A 53 1.05 -4.73 -12.67
N PHE A 54 1.90 -4.34 -13.61
CA PHE A 54 3.13 -3.61 -13.28
C PHE A 54 2.79 -2.27 -12.63
N SER A 55 1.82 -1.54 -13.16
CA SER A 55 1.41 -0.25 -12.59
C SER A 55 0.88 -0.40 -11.17
N ALA A 56 0.06 -1.43 -10.94
CA ALA A 56 -0.48 -1.70 -9.62
C ALA A 56 0.63 -2.05 -8.64
N HIS A 57 1.55 -2.91 -9.07
CA HIS A 57 2.69 -3.31 -8.26
C HIS A 57 3.56 -2.11 -7.90
N PHE A 58 3.92 -1.32 -8.90
CA PHE A 58 4.80 -0.17 -8.69
C PHE A 58 4.20 0.81 -7.69
N LEU A 59 2.94 1.16 -7.89
CA LEU A 59 2.28 2.14 -7.02
C LEU A 59 2.07 1.58 -5.61
N CYS A 60 1.72 0.30 -5.52
CA CYS A 60 1.52 -0.36 -4.23
C CYS A 60 2.82 -0.35 -3.42
N MET A 61 3.92 -0.73 -4.05
CA MET A 61 5.22 -0.75 -3.37
C MET A 61 5.68 0.65 -3.00
N HIS A 62 5.46 1.63 -3.88
CA HIS A 62 5.77 3.01 -3.58
C HIS A 62 5.04 3.48 -2.33
N ALA A 63 3.75 3.19 -2.25
CA ALA A 63 2.94 3.58 -1.10
C ALA A 63 3.37 2.84 0.17
N LEU A 64 3.69 1.56 0.07
CA LEU A 64 4.14 0.78 1.23
C LEU A 64 5.44 1.31 1.81
N TYR A 65 6.41 1.66 0.97
CA TYR A 65 7.66 2.22 1.47
C TYR A 65 7.46 3.60 2.05
N HIS A 66 6.52 4.36 1.51
CA HIS A 66 6.18 5.66 2.08
C HIS A 66 5.55 5.48 3.47
N LEU A 67 4.65 4.51 3.61
CA LEU A 67 4.02 4.21 4.90
C LEU A 67 5.05 3.73 5.91
N LYS A 68 6.00 2.92 5.46
CA LYS A 68 7.08 2.44 6.31
C LYS A 68 7.86 3.61 6.90
N ALA A 69 8.19 4.60 6.08
CA ALA A 69 8.92 5.79 6.54
C ALA A 69 8.08 6.60 7.54
N LEU A 70 6.78 6.70 7.29
CA LEU A 70 5.89 7.39 8.22
C LEU A 70 5.84 6.69 9.57
N TYR A 71 5.71 5.38 9.58
CA TYR A 71 5.66 4.61 10.82
C TYR A 71 6.96 4.76 11.61
N GLN A 72 8.09 4.76 10.93
CA GLN A 72 9.39 4.95 11.58
C GLN A 72 9.48 6.33 12.23
N ARG A 73 9.04 7.34 11.51
CA ARG A 73 9.08 8.70 12.02
C ARG A 73 8.16 8.90 13.21
N GLU A 74 6.99 8.26 13.19
CA GLU A 74 6.01 8.36 14.26
C GLU A 74 6.26 7.36 15.38
N GLN A 75 7.16 6.42 15.16
CA GLN A 75 7.49 5.38 16.14
C GLN A 75 6.28 4.58 16.61
N LYS A 76 5.38 4.30 15.68
CA LYS A 76 4.15 3.56 15.98
C LYS A 76 4.29 2.08 15.69
N PHE A 77 4.78 1.76 14.51
CA PHE A 77 4.86 0.38 14.03
C PHE A 77 6.14 0.18 13.27
N SER A 78 6.56 -1.08 13.14
CA SER A 78 7.55 -1.47 12.17
C SER A 78 6.82 -2.13 11.01
N LEU A 79 7.24 -1.82 9.79
CA LEU A 79 6.68 -2.42 8.59
C LEU A 79 7.79 -3.15 7.86
N THR A 80 7.67 -4.47 7.75
CA THR A 80 8.64 -5.30 7.06
C THR A 80 8.09 -5.66 5.70
N ILE A 81 8.87 -5.37 4.67
CA ILE A 81 8.51 -5.67 3.28
C ILE A 81 9.59 -6.56 2.73
N GLN A 82 9.25 -7.83 2.45
CA GLN A 82 10.19 -8.80 1.89
C GLN A 82 9.57 -9.41 0.65
N SER A 83 10.10 -9.08 -0.50
CA SER A 83 9.50 -9.43 -1.78
C SER A 83 8.06 -8.94 -1.80
N VAL A 84 7.10 -9.86 -1.82
CA VAL A 84 5.69 -9.48 -1.85
C VAL A 84 5.04 -9.56 -0.46
N ARG A 85 5.76 -10.08 0.53
CA ARG A 85 5.20 -10.25 1.87
C ARG A 85 5.31 -8.95 2.65
N VAL A 86 4.24 -8.60 3.37
CA VAL A 86 4.16 -7.37 4.15
C VAL A 86 3.70 -7.71 5.56
N GLU A 87 4.42 -7.22 6.54
CA GLU A 87 4.08 -7.49 7.94
C GLU A 87 4.22 -6.21 8.76
N ARG A 88 3.18 -5.89 9.52
CA ARG A 88 3.19 -4.77 10.46
C ARG A 88 3.23 -5.31 11.88
N ALA A 89 4.14 -4.79 12.69
CA ALA A 89 4.26 -5.19 14.08
C ALA A 89 4.34 -3.94 14.96
N ALA A 90 3.84 -4.06 16.19
CA ALA A 90 3.96 -2.98 17.14
C ALA A 90 5.44 -2.84 17.56
N ILE A 91 5.82 -1.61 17.82
CA ILE A 91 7.17 -1.32 18.29
C ILE A 91 7.27 -1.59 19.79
#